data_0ab01339dc6733436321ddbf9be4b41e
#
_entry.id   0ab01339dc6733436321ddbf9be4b41e
#
_cell.length_a   1.000
_cell.length_b   1.000
_cell.length_c   1.000
_cell.angle_alpha   90.00
_cell.angle_beta   90.00
_cell.angle_gamma   90.00
#
_symmetry.space_group_name_H-M   'P 1'
#
loop_
_entity.id
_entity.type
_entity.pdbx_description
1 polymer ?
#
loop_
_entity_poly.entity_id
_entity_poly.type
_entity_poly.pdbx_seq_one_letter_code
_entity_poly.pdbx_strand_id
1 'polypeptide(L)'
;MMKVIDGCGYVPNAFARGLGLNTMKTIGLLCPDAADPYLARALACLEHAFRQKHYDCLLSCTNRDLAARRQGVELLTSRHVDGMVLMGSTFIEENSEDNAYIRQAATNVPVVLLNGSFQCPNVFCVLCDDERAMKEAMNQLLDSGCKRVLYLYHSSNNSGQRKLAGCRDALAAHNLPVDETLMRRFDADKFSIHAVRDCLLELERDGLQFDAVLASEDVLAVGAMKYAQAVGRRVPENLSVVGYNNSNLCLCTEPELTSVDNRLPAICERIVETMLGVLEGREMPEKTVFTAEIIQRGSTRAAQDK
;
A
#
# COMPACT_ATOMS: atom_id res chain seq x y z
N MET A 1 14.67 -46.84 -14.27
CA MET A 1 13.36 -46.20 -14.35
C MET A 1 13.44 -44.67 -14.58
N MET A 2 14.22 -43.91 -13.84
CA MET A 2 14.36 -42.43 -14.04
C MET A 2 14.87 -42.03 -15.44
N LYS A 3 15.86 -42.70 -16.01
CA LYS A 3 16.41 -42.42 -17.35
C LYS A 3 15.42 -42.56 -18.51
N VAL A 4 14.32 -43.30 -18.34
CA VAL A 4 13.29 -43.50 -19.37
C VAL A 4 12.30 -42.36 -19.33
N ILE A 5 12.05 -41.75 -18.16
CA ILE A 5 11.14 -40.61 -17.94
C ILE A 5 11.74 -39.36 -18.57
N ASP A 6 13.04 -39.14 -18.42
CA ASP A 6 13.76 -37.98 -18.99
C ASP A 6 13.79 -37.99 -20.53
N GLY A 7 13.68 -39.17 -21.15
CA GLY A 7 13.67 -39.30 -22.62
C GLY A 7 12.30 -39.16 -23.29
N CYS A 8 11.20 -39.23 -22.52
CA CYS A 8 9.83 -39.19 -23.05
C CYS A 8 9.16 -37.83 -22.96
N GLY A 9 9.84 -36.77 -22.49
CA GLY A 9 9.25 -35.44 -22.31
C GLY A 9 8.06 -35.44 -21.32
N TYR A 10 8.00 -36.42 -20.42
CA TYR A 10 6.95 -36.51 -19.43
C TYR A 10 7.10 -35.40 -18.38
N VAL A 11 6.23 -34.41 -18.42
CA VAL A 11 6.09 -33.42 -17.34
C VAL A 11 5.14 -34.01 -16.29
N PRO A 12 5.65 -34.32 -15.07
CA PRO A 12 4.78 -34.84 -14.01
C PRO A 12 3.61 -33.89 -13.77
N ASN A 13 2.40 -34.39 -13.71
CA ASN A 13 1.22 -33.59 -13.41
C ASN A 13 1.36 -33.00 -11.98
N ALA A 14 1.44 -31.68 -11.88
CA ALA A 14 1.59 -30.96 -10.61
C ALA A 14 0.46 -31.30 -9.61
N PHE A 15 -0.78 -31.48 -10.10
CA PHE A 15 -1.92 -31.91 -9.30
C PHE A 15 -1.76 -33.30 -8.71
N ALA A 16 -1.29 -34.28 -9.51
CA ALA A 16 -1.08 -35.65 -9.03
C ALA A 16 0.04 -35.71 -7.97
N ARG A 17 1.05 -34.86 -8.11
CA ARG A 17 2.15 -34.74 -7.14
C ARG A 17 1.69 -34.02 -5.86
N GLY A 18 0.88 -32.97 -5.98
CA GLY A 18 0.31 -32.20 -4.87
C GLY A 18 -0.60 -33.04 -3.98
N LEU A 19 -1.45 -33.91 -4.57
CA LEU A 19 -2.28 -34.84 -3.84
C LEU A 19 -1.46 -35.84 -2.99
N GLY A 20 -0.29 -36.26 -3.49
CA GLY A 20 0.59 -37.17 -2.75
C GLY A 20 1.40 -36.50 -1.64
N LEU A 21 1.63 -35.19 -1.71
CA LEU A 21 2.44 -34.40 -0.78
C LEU A 21 1.59 -33.54 0.17
N ASN A 22 0.29 -33.54 0.02
CA ASN A 22 -0.66 -32.68 0.74
C ASN A 22 -0.31 -31.18 0.68
N THR A 23 0.29 -30.74 -0.45
CA THR A 23 0.64 -29.34 -0.74
C THR A 23 0.71 -29.14 -2.26
N MET A 24 0.13 -28.02 -2.73
CA MET A 24 0.20 -27.64 -4.14
C MET A 24 1.41 -26.76 -4.45
N LYS A 25 2.16 -26.35 -3.42
CA LYS A 25 3.25 -25.38 -3.54
C LYS A 25 2.80 -24.10 -4.27
N THR A 26 1.59 -23.64 -3.96
CA THR A 26 0.95 -22.51 -4.63
C THR A 26 0.37 -21.54 -3.61
N ILE A 27 0.69 -20.26 -3.72
CA ILE A 27 0.14 -19.18 -2.90
C ILE A 27 -0.80 -18.33 -3.74
N GLY A 28 -2.01 -18.08 -3.23
CA GLY A 28 -2.97 -17.16 -3.83
C GLY A 28 -2.63 -15.71 -3.47
N LEU A 29 -2.54 -14.85 -4.48
CA LEU A 29 -2.35 -13.41 -4.32
C LEU A 29 -3.60 -12.69 -4.80
N LEU A 30 -4.30 -11.97 -3.92
CA LEU A 30 -5.43 -11.12 -4.29
C LEU A 30 -5.05 -9.67 -4.17
N CYS A 31 -5.29 -8.87 -5.22
CA CYS A 31 -5.14 -7.43 -5.18
C CYS A 31 -6.35 -6.74 -5.84
N PRO A 32 -6.69 -5.51 -5.43
CA PRO A 32 -7.77 -4.77 -6.07
C PRO A 32 -7.45 -4.42 -7.53
N ASP A 33 -6.23 -3.95 -7.78
CA ASP A 33 -5.78 -3.50 -9.10
C ASP A 33 -4.28 -3.76 -9.26
N ALA A 34 -3.90 -4.58 -10.23
CA ALA A 34 -2.50 -4.85 -10.54
C ALA A 34 -1.80 -3.70 -11.29
N ALA A 35 -2.54 -2.69 -11.75
CA ALA A 35 -1.97 -1.48 -12.35
C ALA A 35 -1.65 -0.39 -11.31
N ASP A 36 -2.11 -0.51 -10.07
CA ASP A 36 -1.71 0.37 -8.98
C ASP A 36 -0.20 0.24 -8.72
N PRO A 37 0.59 1.34 -8.77
CA PRO A 37 2.06 1.26 -8.69
C PRO A 37 2.58 0.61 -7.40
N TYR A 38 1.90 0.82 -6.28
CA TYR A 38 2.28 0.23 -5.00
C TYR A 38 1.99 -1.28 -5.00
N LEU A 39 0.78 -1.67 -5.43
CA LEU A 39 0.37 -3.08 -5.48
C LEU A 39 1.15 -3.86 -6.53
N ALA A 40 1.45 -3.26 -7.70
CA ALA A 40 2.29 -3.87 -8.72
C ALA A 40 3.70 -4.19 -8.19
N ARG A 41 4.31 -3.25 -7.45
CA ARG A 41 5.61 -3.46 -6.81
C ARG A 41 5.54 -4.54 -5.72
N ALA A 42 4.50 -4.53 -4.90
CA ALA A 42 4.27 -5.56 -3.89
C ALA A 42 4.10 -6.95 -4.53
N LEU A 43 3.31 -7.03 -5.61
CA LEU A 43 3.11 -8.28 -6.37
C LEU A 43 4.43 -8.84 -6.90
N ALA A 44 5.25 -8.00 -7.53
CA ALA A 44 6.55 -8.40 -8.04
C ALA A 44 7.49 -8.88 -6.93
N CYS A 45 7.53 -8.20 -5.77
CA CYS A 45 8.33 -8.59 -4.62
C CYS A 45 7.87 -9.95 -4.04
N LEU A 46 6.57 -10.13 -3.84
CA LEU A 46 6.00 -11.35 -3.27
C LEU A 46 6.19 -12.55 -4.20
N GLU A 47 5.87 -12.39 -5.50
CA GLU A 47 6.05 -13.45 -6.49
C GLU A 47 7.51 -13.92 -6.54
N HIS A 48 8.45 -12.97 -6.65
CA HIS A 48 9.87 -13.28 -6.68
C HIS A 48 10.32 -14.05 -5.41
N ALA A 49 9.90 -13.57 -4.22
CA ALA A 49 10.29 -14.17 -2.95
C ALA A 49 9.67 -15.56 -2.75
N PHE A 50 8.39 -15.77 -3.11
CA PHE A 50 7.76 -17.10 -3.04
C PHE A 50 8.38 -18.08 -4.04
N ARG A 51 8.68 -17.65 -5.27
CA ARG A 51 9.33 -18.47 -6.28
C ARG A 51 10.72 -18.92 -5.85
N GLN A 52 11.50 -18.08 -5.16
CA GLN A 52 12.78 -18.49 -4.56
C GLN A 52 12.62 -19.60 -3.50
N LYS A 53 11.44 -19.72 -2.91
CA LYS A 53 11.08 -20.77 -1.95
C LYS A 53 10.33 -21.95 -2.60
N HIS A 54 10.34 -22.02 -3.93
CA HIS A 54 9.68 -23.06 -4.73
C HIS A 54 8.15 -23.10 -4.54
N TYR A 55 7.53 -21.93 -4.37
CA TYR A 55 6.10 -21.75 -4.42
C TYR A 55 5.72 -20.96 -5.68
N ASP A 56 4.72 -21.44 -6.40
CA ASP A 56 4.08 -20.70 -7.48
C ASP A 56 3.08 -19.69 -6.92
N CYS A 57 2.77 -18.64 -7.67
CA CYS A 57 1.78 -17.66 -7.29
C CYS A 57 0.59 -17.67 -8.26
N LEU A 58 -0.63 -17.69 -7.73
CA LEU A 58 -1.85 -17.54 -8.49
C LEU A 58 -2.48 -16.17 -8.17
N LEU A 59 -2.47 -15.26 -9.16
CA LEU A 59 -3.01 -13.91 -9.02
C LEU A 59 -4.50 -13.87 -9.33
N SER A 60 -5.26 -13.15 -8.49
CA SER A 60 -6.64 -12.75 -8.75
C SER A 60 -6.79 -11.24 -8.50
N CYS A 61 -7.24 -10.50 -9.54
CA CYS A 61 -7.60 -9.09 -9.42
C CYS A 61 -9.09 -8.96 -9.15
N THR A 62 -9.46 -8.20 -8.11
CA THR A 62 -10.83 -8.18 -7.59
C THR A 62 -11.51 -6.83 -7.74
N ASN A 63 -10.82 -5.83 -8.33
CA ASN A 63 -11.25 -4.44 -8.25
C ASN A 63 -11.54 -4.04 -6.78
N ARG A 64 -12.35 -3.01 -6.58
CA ARG A 64 -12.76 -2.57 -5.24
C ARG A 64 -14.13 -3.13 -4.81
N ASP A 65 -14.68 -4.04 -5.59
CA ASP A 65 -15.99 -4.64 -5.36
C ASP A 65 -15.91 -5.81 -4.37
N LEU A 66 -16.78 -5.79 -3.35
CA LEU A 66 -16.85 -6.82 -2.32
C LEU A 66 -17.25 -8.19 -2.89
N ALA A 67 -18.18 -8.23 -3.87
CA ALA A 67 -18.59 -9.48 -4.49
C ALA A 67 -17.44 -10.11 -5.28
N ALA A 68 -16.66 -9.31 -6.01
CA ALA A 68 -15.47 -9.79 -6.71
C ALA A 68 -14.38 -10.28 -5.74
N ARG A 69 -14.22 -9.64 -4.56
CA ARG A 69 -13.29 -10.14 -3.53
C ARG A 69 -13.71 -11.50 -2.98
N ARG A 70 -15.00 -11.69 -2.69
CA ARG A 70 -15.56 -12.99 -2.28
C ARG A 70 -15.32 -14.07 -3.33
N GLN A 71 -15.63 -13.76 -4.61
CA GLN A 71 -15.39 -14.69 -5.73
C GLN A 71 -13.91 -15.02 -5.91
N GLY A 72 -13.01 -14.03 -5.76
CA GLY A 72 -11.57 -14.24 -5.84
C GLY A 72 -11.06 -15.21 -4.77
N VAL A 73 -11.53 -15.07 -3.53
CA VAL A 73 -11.21 -15.99 -2.43
C VAL A 73 -11.76 -17.39 -2.70
N GLU A 74 -13.02 -17.51 -3.14
CA GLU A 74 -13.63 -18.79 -3.51
C GLU A 74 -12.87 -19.48 -4.64
N LEU A 75 -12.47 -18.72 -5.68
CA LEU A 75 -11.66 -19.24 -6.77
C LEU A 75 -10.33 -19.82 -6.27
N LEU A 76 -9.59 -19.08 -5.44
CA LEU A 76 -8.30 -19.55 -4.90
C LEU A 76 -8.47 -20.77 -4.00
N THR A 77 -9.54 -20.79 -3.17
CA THR A 77 -9.90 -21.96 -2.36
C THR A 77 -10.16 -23.19 -3.24
N SER A 78 -10.92 -23.02 -4.33
CA SER A 78 -11.23 -24.13 -5.27
C SER A 78 -9.99 -24.62 -6.04
N ARG A 79 -8.95 -23.79 -6.12
CA ARG A 79 -7.64 -24.13 -6.72
C ARG A 79 -6.70 -24.81 -5.72
N HIS A 80 -7.13 -25.00 -4.48
CA HIS A 80 -6.35 -25.66 -3.42
C HIS A 80 -5.01 -24.98 -3.15
N VAL A 81 -4.96 -23.63 -3.17
CA VAL A 81 -3.76 -22.91 -2.77
C VAL A 81 -3.40 -23.24 -1.32
N ASP A 82 -2.10 -23.26 -0.98
CA ASP A 82 -1.63 -23.58 0.38
C ASP A 82 -1.81 -22.41 1.36
N GLY A 83 -1.93 -21.19 0.84
CA GLY A 83 -2.15 -19.97 1.61
C GLY A 83 -2.58 -18.81 0.72
N MET A 84 -3.07 -17.71 1.33
CA MET A 84 -3.52 -16.53 0.61
C MET A 84 -2.89 -15.26 1.17
N VAL A 85 -2.49 -14.33 0.27
CA VAL A 85 -2.10 -12.96 0.61
C VAL A 85 -3.14 -12.00 0.05
N LEU A 86 -3.80 -11.23 0.92
CA LEU A 86 -4.73 -10.17 0.54
C LEU A 86 -3.99 -8.84 0.57
N MET A 87 -3.81 -8.22 -0.61
CA MET A 87 -2.90 -7.10 -0.81
C MET A 87 -3.64 -5.78 -0.77
N GLY A 88 -3.56 -5.09 0.36
CA GLY A 88 -4.13 -3.76 0.56
C GLY A 88 -5.22 -3.72 1.63
N SER A 89 -5.37 -2.57 2.27
CA SER A 89 -6.33 -2.34 3.35
C SER A 89 -7.80 -2.34 2.89
N THR A 90 -8.05 -2.31 1.58
CA THR A 90 -9.40 -2.40 1.00
C THR A 90 -10.07 -3.76 1.16
N PHE A 91 -9.32 -4.80 1.55
CA PHE A 91 -9.90 -6.10 1.85
C PHE A 91 -10.63 -6.15 3.19
N ILE A 92 -10.46 -5.15 4.06
CA ILE A 92 -11.15 -5.07 5.34
C ILE A 92 -12.26 -4.04 5.25
N GLU A 93 -13.49 -4.51 5.46
CA GLU A 93 -14.70 -3.68 5.53
C GLU A 93 -14.94 -3.21 6.97
N GLU A 94 -15.56 -2.04 7.12
CA GLU A 94 -15.96 -1.50 8.43
C GLU A 94 -17.01 -2.38 9.10
N ASN A 95 -17.95 -2.90 8.31
CA ASN A 95 -18.93 -3.85 8.80
C ASN A 95 -18.29 -5.24 8.95
N SER A 96 -18.28 -5.77 10.18
CA SER A 96 -17.68 -7.06 10.49
C SER A 96 -18.27 -8.24 9.69
N GLU A 97 -19.56 -8.19 9.36
CA GLU A 97 -20.22 -9.25 8.58
C GLU A 97 -19.68 -9.34 7.16
N ASP A 98 -19.29 -8.23 6.57
CA ASP A 98 -18.73 -8.18 5.22
C ASP A 98 -17.33 -8.80 5.12
N ASN A 99 -16.66 -9.01 6.27
CA ASN A 99 -15.38 -9.72 6.36
C ASN A 99 -15.54 -11.26 6.55
N ALA A 100 -16.75 -11.79 6.46
CA ALA A 100 -17.00 -13.24 6.62
C ALA A 100 -16.19 -14.09 5.64
N TYR A 101 -15.94 -13.60 4.43
CA TYR A 101 -15.14 -14.31 3.41
C TYR A 101 -13.69 -14.54 3.84
N ILE A 102 -13.09 -13.60 4.60
CA ILE A 102 -11.74 -13.77 5.16
C ILE A 102 -11.74 -14.84 6.23
N ARG A 103 -12.73 -14.80 7.14
CA ARG A 103 -12.90 -15.84 8.18
C ARG A 103 -13.06 -17.21 7.56
N GLN A 104 -13.89 -17.32 6.53
CA GLN A 104 -14.11 -18.58 5.81
C GLN A 104 -12.83 -19.08 5.12
N ALA A 105 -12.06 -18.21 4.45
CA ALA A 105 -10.77 -18.57 3.87
C ALA A 105 -9.81 -19.12 4.95
N ALA A 106 -9.73 -18.43 6.09
CA ALA A 106 -8.84 -18.77 7.19
C ALA A 106 -9.16 -20.10 7.89
N THR A 107 -10.39 -20.66 7.71
CA THR A 107 -10.68 -22.02 8.16
C THR A 107 -10.00 -23.11 7.33
N ASN A 108 -9.59 -22.78 6.10
CA ASN A 108 -9.00 -23.74 5.17
C ASN A 108 -7.49 -23.57 5.04
N VAL A 109 -7.02 -22.32 4.94
CA VAL A 109 -5.61 -21.99 4.69
C VAL A 109 -5.21 -20.74 5.48
N PRO A 110 -3.91 -20.54 5.80
CA PRO A 110 -3.45 -19.29 6.40
C PRO A 110 -3.67 -18.11 5.43
N VAL A 111 -4.10 -16.99 6.00
CA VAL A 111 -4.34 -15.73 5.29
C VAL A 111 -3.40 -14.66 5.85
N VAL A 112 -2.61 -14.00 5.00
CA VAL A 112 -1.77 -12.87 5.39
C VAL A 112 -2.31 -11.59 4.74
N LEU A 113 -2.49 -10.55 5.53
CA LEU A 113 -2.97 -9.24 5.08
C LEU A 113 -1.78 -8.28 4.91
N LEU A 114 -1.63 -7.70 3.73
CA LEU A 114 -0.73 -6.57 3.48
C LEU A 114 -1.49 -5.27 3.76
N ASN A 115 -1.00 -4.47 4.71
CA ASN A 115 -1.61 -3.17 5.10
C ASN A 115 -3.08 -3.26 5.58
N GLY A 116 -3.54 -4.45 5.95
CA GLY A 116 -4.82 -4.67 6.60
C GLY A 116 -4.63 -5.08 8.06
N SER A 117 -5.62 -4.82 8.93
CA SER A 117 -5.63 -5.29 10.31
C SER A 117 -6.98 -5.95 10.60
N PHE A 118 -6.96 -7.26 10.85
CA PHE A 118 -8.15 -8.05 11.14
C PHE A 118 -7.81 -9.17 12.10
N GLN A 119 -8.50 -9.20 13.25
CA GLN A 119 -8.25 -10.20 14.27
C GLN A 119 -9.12 -11.43 14.02
N CYS A 120 -8.50 -12.53 13.66
CA CYS A 120 -9.16 -13.81 13.41
C CYS A 120 -8.10 -14.93 13.49
N PRO A 121 -8.44 -16.13 14.02
CA PRO A 121 -7.53 -17.27 13.97
C PRO A 121 -7.04 -17.54 12.54
N ASN A 122 -5.77 -17.89 12.40
CA ASN A 122 -5.12 -18.18 11.12
C ASN A 122 -5.08 -16.99 10.12
N VAL A 123 -5.28 -15.76 10.61
CA VAL A 123 -5.11 -14.51 9.87
C VAL A 123 -3.94 -13.73 10.48
N PHE A 124 -3.00 -13.33 9.64
CA PHE A 124 -1.79 -12.61 10.03
C PHE A 124 -1.75 -11.25 9.34
N CYS A 125 -1.30 -10.23 10.04
CA CYS A 125 -1.31 -8.85 9.54
C CYS A 125 0.13 -8.31 9.48
N VAL A 126 0.56 -7.86 8.31
CA VAL A 126 1.85 -7.17 8.12
C VAL A 126 1.59 -5.81 7.51
N LEU A 127 1.89 -4.74 8.24
CA LEU A 127 1.52 -3.39 7.87
C LEU A 127 2.56 -2.35 8.31
N CYS A 128 2.46 -1.17 7.71
CA CYS A 128 3.18 0.02 8.14
C CYS A 128 2.36 0.81 9.17
N ASP A 129 3.03 1.54 10.06
CA ASP A 129 2.40 2.51 10.95
C ASP A 129 2.12 3.82 10.18
N ASP A 130 1.04 3.77 9.37
CA ASP A 130 0.63 4.88 8.51
C ASP A 130 0.32 6.17 9.29
N GLU A 131 -0.22 6.05 10.50
CA GLU A 131 -0.57 7.19 11.36
C GLU A 131 0.68 7.93 11.82
N ARG A 132 1.62 7.19 12.38
CA ARG A 132 2.91 7.75 12.81
C ARG A 132 3.67 8.31 11.61
N ALA A 133 3.69 7.62 10.48
CA ALA A 133 4.38 8.04 9.27
C ALA A 133 3.87 9.40 8.77
N MET A 134 2.54 9.58 8.70
CA MET A 134 1.94 10.82 8.25
C MET A 134 2.08 11.94 9.27
N LYS A 135 2.04 11.61 10.56
CA LYS A 135 2.33 12.58 11.63
C LYS A 135 3.75 13.11 11.51
N GLU A 136 4.73 12.25 11.31
CA GLU A 136 6.14 12.64 11.14
C GLU A 136 6.34 13.48 9.87
N ALA A 137 5.71 13.12 8.76
CA ALA A 137 5.79 13.88 7.50
C ALA A 137 5.13 15.28 7.62
N MET A 138 3.98 15.36 8.27
CA MET A 138 3.32 16.65 8.54
C MET A 138 4.16 17.53 9.49
N ASN A 139 4.72 16.96 10.57
CA ASN A 139 5.60 17.66 11.48
C ASN A 139 6.82 18.24 10.76
N GLN A 140 7.45 17.47 9.87
CA GLN A 140 8.58 17.93 9.08
C GLN A 140 8.24 19.17 8.24
N LEU A 141 7.08 19.20 7.59
CA LEU A 141 6.62 20.34 6.82
C LEU A 141 6.39 21.57 7.74
N LEU A 142 5.72 21.38 8.88
CA LEU A 142 5.45 22.45 9.83
C LEU A 142 6.74 22.99 10.47
N ASP A 143 7.67 22.12 10.87
CA ASP A 143 8.98 22.49 11.42
C ASP A 143 9.89 23.19 10.38
N SER A 144 9.70 22.95 9.09
CA SER A 144 10.37 23.68 8.01
C SER A 144 9.79 25.07 7.74
N GLY A 145 8.79 25.49 8.53
CA GLY A 145 8.15 26.81 8.46
C GLY A 145 6.95 26.90 7.53
N CYS A 146 6.46 25.76 7.01
CA CYS A 146 5.19 25.72 6.28
C CYS A 146 4.02 25.98 7.26
N LYS A 147 3.03 26.74 6.82
CA LYS A 147 1.90 27.17 7.69
C LYS A 147 0.56 26.60 7.25
N ARG A 148 0.39 26.35 5.96
CA ARG A 148 -0.85 25.90 5.35
C ARG A 148 -0.58 24.67 4.47
N VAL A 149 -0.60 23.48 5.09
CA VAL A 149 -0.32 22.22 4.41
C VAL A 149 -1.62 21.65 3.84
N LEU A 150 -1.71 21.55 2.52
CA LEU A 150 -2.80 20.89 1.84
C LEU A 150 -2.56 19.37 1.83
N TYR A 151 -3.45 18.60 2.45
CA TYR A 151 -3.41 17.15 2.44
C TYR A 151 -4.25 16.56 1.31
N LEU A 152 -3.61 15.80 0.43
CA LEU A 152 -4.26 15.15 -0.71
C LEU A 152 -4.39 13.64 -0.46
N TYR A 153 -5.60 13.11 -0.58
CA TYR A 153 -5.85 11.68 -0.37
C TYR A 153 -7.01 11.17 -1.23
N HIS A 154 -7.08 9.85 -1.44
CA HIS A 154 -8.19 9.24 -2.19
C HIS A 154 -8.89 8.12 -1.40
N SER A 155 -8.21 7.51 -0.44
CA SER A 155 -8.74 6.36 0.29
C SER A 155 -9.39 6.76 1.60
N SER A 156 -10.56 6.19 1.89
CA SER A 156 -11.27 6.28 3.17
C SER A 156 -11.26 4.97 3.95
N ASN A 157 -10.52 3.95 3.47
CA ASN A 157 -10.34 2.70 4.20
C ASN A 157 -9.49 2.89 5.46
N ASN A 158 -9.26 1.82 6.21
CA ASN A 158 -8.52 1.87 7.48
C ASN A 158 -7.14 2.54 7.36
N SER A 159 -6.35 2.24 6.32
CA SER A 159 -5.06 2.91 6.08
C SER A 159 -5.24 4.41 5.80
N GLY A 160 -6.21 4.77 4.95
CA GLY A 160 -6.52 6.17 4.66
C GLY A 160 -6.96 6.96 5.89
N GLN A 161 -7.80 6.37 6.74
CA GLN A 161 -8.23 6.98 8.01
C GLN A 161 -7.07 7.18 8.98
N ARG A 162 -6.17 6.20 9.11
CA ARG A 162 -4.96 6.31 9.93
C ARG A 162 -4.02 7.40 9.42
N LYS A 163 -3.82 7.50 8.10
CA LYS A 163 -3.04 8.59 7.50
C LYS A 163 -3.62 9.96 7.83
N LEU A 164 -4.94 10.11 7.69
CA LEU A 164 -5.64 11.35 8.03
C LEU A 164 -5.55 11.67 9.53
N ALA A 165 -5.67 10.67 10.41
CA ALA A 165 -5.51 10.84 11.85
C ALA A 165 -4.10 11.35 12.19
N GLY A 166 -3.06 10.78 11.60
CA GLY A 166 -1.68 11.24 11.78
C GLY A 166 -1.47 12.69 11.38
N CYS A 167 -2.09 13.14 10.27
CA CYS A 167 -2.05 14.55 9.88
C CYS A 167 -2.73 15.47 10.92
N ARG A 168 -3.92 15.08 11.39
CA ARG A 168 -4.66 15.83 12.42
C ARG A 168 -3.90 15.90 13.74
N ASP A 169 -3.30 14.80 14.16
CA ASP A 169 -2.47 14.72 15.36
C ASP A 169 -1.26 15.66 15.30
N ALA A 170 -0.60 15.76 14.14
CA ALA A 170 0.51 16.68 13.96
C ALA A 170 0.06 18.14 14.06
N LEU A 171 -1.04 18.51 13.41
CA LEU A 171 -1.63 19.85 13.53
C LEU A 171 -1.96 20.20 14.98
N ALA A 172 -2.58 19.27 15.71
CA ALA A 172 -2.91 19.46 17.13
C ALA A 172 -1.65 19.66 17.99
N ALA A 173 -0.58 18.88 17.73
CA ALA A 173 0.71 19.02 18.45
C ALA A 173 1.37 20.39 18.21
N HIS A 174 1.13 21.02 17.06
CA HIS A 174 1.58 22.38 16.73
C HIS A 174 0.57 23.48 17.14
N ASN A 175 -0.50 23.14 17.86
CA ASN A 175 -1.59 24.04 18.24
C ASN A 175 -2.26 24.74 17.03
N LEU A 176 -2.31 24.06 15.90
CA LEU A 176 -2.96 24.51 14.67
C LEU A 176 -4.36 23.89 14.55
N PRO A 177 -5.38 24.68 14.19
CA PRO A 177 -6.70 24.14 13.93
C PRO A 177 -6.71 23.27 12.66
N VAL A 178 -7.54 22.24 12.64
CA VAL A 178 -7.82 21.49 11.42
C VAL A 178 -8.71 22.33 10.51
N ASP A 179 -8.16 22.73 9.37
CA ASP A 179 -8.90 23.41 8.29
C ASP A 179 -9.34 22.37 7.26
N GLU A 180 -10.61 21.98 7.29
CA GLU A 180 -11.15 20.95 6.37
C GLU A 180 -11.03 21.34 4.89
N THR A 181 -10.87 22.63 4.57
CA THR A 181 -10.62 23.08 3.18
C THR A 181 -9.24 22.65 2.67
N LEU A 182 -8.31 22.39 3.60
CA LEU A 182 -6.98 21.86 3.32
C LEU A 182 -6.92 20.32 3.32
N MET A 183 -8.05 19.62 3.53
CA MET A 183 -8.16 18.15 3.51
C MET A 183 -8.89 17.72 2.24
N ARG A 184 -8.16 17.58 1.12
CA ARG A 184 -8.78 17.33 -0.18
C ARG A 184 -8.80 15.87 -0.54
N ARG A 185 -10.01 15.29 -0.64
CA ARG A 185 -10.22 13.92 -1.08
C ARG A 185 -10.49 13.88 -2.60
N PHE A 186 -9.83 12.93 -3.27
CA PHE A 186 -10.09 12.56 -4.65
C PHE A 186 -10.95 11.30 -4.72
N ASP A 187 -11.74 11.19 -5.78
CA ASP A 187 -12.44 9.96 -6.12
C ASP A 187 -11.40 8.92 -6.56
N ALA A 188 -11.40 7.77 -5.89
CA ALA A 188 -10.42 6.73 -6.09
C ALA A 188 -10.38 6.17 -7.51
N ASP A 189 -11.51 6.23 -8.23
CA ASP A 189 -11.62 5.69 -9.60
C ASP A 189 -11.33 6.74 -10.68
N LYS A 190 -11.17 8.01 -10.30
CA LYS A 190 -11.05 9.13 -11.24
C LYS A 190 -9.80 9.97 -11.06
N PHE A 191 -8.97 9.69 -10.05
CA PHE A 191 -7.78 10.50 -9.87
C PHE A 191 -6.66 10.08 -10.83
N SER A 192 -5.93 11.07 -11.31
CA SER A 192 -4.72 10.93 -12.10
C SER A 192 -3.80 12.12 -11.83
N ILE A 193 -2.55 12.03 -12.25
CA ILE A 193 -1.59 13.15 -12.14
C ILE A 193 -2.19 14.44 -12.72
N HIS A 194 -2.87 14.36 -13.86
CA HIS A 194 -3.50 15.53 -14.49
C HIS A 194 -4.74 16.01 -13.73
N ALA A 195 -5.60 15.11 -13.27
CA ALA A 195 -6.77 15.47 -12.48
C ALA A 195 -6.39 16.19 -11.17
N VAL A 196 -5.30 15.76 -10.53
CA VAL A 196 -4.77 16.44 -9.34
C VAL A 196 -4.27 17.84 -9.70
N ARG A 197 -3.45 17.99 -10.75
CA ARG A 197 -2.99 19.30 -11.23
C ARG A 197 -4.17 20.24 -11.48
N ASP A 198 -5.17 19.78 -12.22
CA ASP A 198 -6.33 20.61 -12.62
C ASP A 198 -7.16 21.01 -11.41
N CYS A 199 -7.38 20.10 -10.45
CA CYS A 199 -8.03 20.42 -9.19
C CYS A 199 -7.26 21.50 -8.39
N LEU A 200 -5.93 21.42 -8.32
CA LEU A 200 -5.12 22.41 -7.61
C LEU A 200 -5.16 23.78 -8.30
N LEU A 201 -5.23 23.81 -9.64
CA LEU A 201 -5.44 25.05 -10.40
C LEU A 201 -6.80 25.68 -10.11
N GLU A 202 -7.86 24.88 -9.92
CA GLU A 202 -9.18 25.34 -9.52
C GLU A 202 -9.17 25.90 -8.10
N LEU A 203 -8.59 25.16 -7.14
CA LEU A 203 -8.49 25.60 -5.75
C LEU A 203 -7.74 26.95 -5.61
N GLU A 204 -6.67 27.15 -6.38
CA GLU A 204 -5.95 28.43 -6.40
C GLU A 204 -6.80 29.57 -6.98
N ARG A 205 -7.53 29.34 -8.08
CA ARG A 205 -8.48 30.32 -8.65
C ARG A 205 -9.61 30.68 -7.67
N ASP A 206 -10.04 29.72 -6.87
CA ASP A 206 -11.05 29.92 -5.80
C ASP A 206 -10.46 30.63 -4.56
N GLY A 207 -9.17 30.97 -4.59
CA GLY A 207 -8.48 31.73 -3.55
C GLY A 207 -7.92 30.90 -2.39
N LEU A 208 -7.93 29.55 -2.48
CA LEU A 208 -7.31 28.71 -1.45
C LEU A 208 -5.79 28.92 -1.46
N GLN A 209 -5.25 29.31 -0.30
CA GLN A 209 -3.82 29.50 -0.13
C GLN A 209 -3.21 28.29 0.60
N PHE A 210 -2.08 27.78 0.10
CA PHE A 210 -1.27 26.76 0.73
C PHE A 210 0.20 26.93 0.34
N ASP A 211 1.12 26.53 1.20
CA ASP A 211 2.58 26.62 1.02
C ASP A 211 3.28 25.26 1.07
N ALA A 212 2.52 24.21 1.34
CA ALA A 212 2.97 22.82 1.22
C ALA A 212 1.84 21.90 0.79
N VAL A 213 2.23 20.76 0.20
CA VAL A 213 1.35 19.63 -0.12
C VAL A 213 1.93 18.37 0.52
N LEU A 214 1.11 17.69 1.32
CA LEU A 214 1.35 16.34 1.81
C LEU A 214 0.38 15.41 1.11
N ALA A 215 0.88 14.40 0.43
CA ALA A 215 0.06 13.48 -0.36
C ALA A 215 0.07 12.07 0.23
N SER A 216 -1.07 11.41 0.24
CA SER A 216 -1.19 10.02 0.70
C SER A 216 -0.53 9.00 -0.24
N GLU A 217 -0.12 9.44 -1.43
CA GLU A 217 0.59 8.66 -2.46
C GLU A 217 1.41 9.56 -3.38
N ASP A 218 2.49 8.99 -3.98
CA ASP A 218 3.37 9.74 -4.89
C ASP A 218 2.66 10.23 -6.15
N VAL A 219 1.68 9.51 -6.66
CA VAL A 219 0.88 9.94 -7.82
C VAL A 219 0.21 11.29 -7.57
N LEU A 220 -0.35 11.49 -6.37
CA LEU A 220 -0.97 12.76 -5.97
C LEU A 220 0.10 13.85 -5.81
N ALA A 221 1.25 13.51 -5.23
CA ALA A 221 2.37 14.44 -5.07
C ALA A 221 2.92 14.90 -6.42
N VAL A 222 3.07 13.99 -7.39
CA VAL A 222 3.50 14.33 -8.77
C VAL A 222 2.49 15.27 -9.43
N GLY A 223 1.19 15.09 -9.19
CA GLY A 223 0.16 16.02 -9.63
C GLY A 223 0.36 17.43 -9.05
N ALA A 224 0.73 17.54 -7.77
CA ALA A 224 1.09 18.80 -7.12
C ALA A 224 2.37 19.43 -7.69
N MET A 225 3.38 18.62 -8.04
CA MET A 225 4.59 19.11 -8.75
C MET A 225 4.23 19.69 -10.13
N LYS A 226 3.34 19.02 -10.88
CA LYS A 226 2.82 19.51 -12.17
C LYS A 226 2.02 20.79 -12.04
N TYR A 227 1.24 20.94 -10.96
CA TYR A 227 0.56 22.19 -10.64
C TYR A 227 1.58 23.31 -10.38
N ALA A 228 2.58 23.09 -9.51
CA ALA A 228 3.61 24.07 -9.22
C ALA A 228 4.29 24.58 -10.49
N GLN A 229 4.65 23.66 -11.40
CA GLN A 229 5.24 23.99 -12.69
C GLN A 229 4.28 24.85 -13.54
N ALA A 230 2.99 24.54 -13.58
CA ALA A 230 2.01 25.25 -14.40
C ALA A 230 1.78 26.70 -13.95
N VAL A 231 1.88 26.99 -12.63
CA VAL A 231 1.69 28.34 -12.06
C VAL A 231 3.01 29.06 -11.76
N GLY A 232 4.15 28.47 -12.10
CA GLY A 232 5.47 29.08 -11.88
C GLY A 232 5.90 29.14 -10.40
N ARG A 233 5.31 28.34 -9.53
CA ARG A 233 5.79 28.21 -8.13
C ARG A 233 7.06 27.39 -8.09
N ARG A 234 8.09 27.92 -7.43
CA ARG A 234 9.35 27.18 -7.23
C ARG A 234 9.17 26.17 -6.11
N VAL A 235 9.60 24.94 -6.36
CA VAL A 235 9.69 23.87 -5.38
C VAL A 235 11.17 23.70 -5.01
N PRO A 236 11.57 23.77 -3.73
CA PRO A 236 10.71 23.82 -2.53
C PRO A 236 10.39 25.24 -2.02
N GLU A 237 10.94 26.33 -2.59
CA GLU A 237 10.94 27.67 -1.98
C GLU A 237 9.53 28.25 -1.81
N ASN A 238 8.63 28.06 -2.76
CA ASN A 238 7.27 28.59 -2.70
C ASN A 238 6.22 27.50 -2.37
N LEU A 239 6.57 26.23 -2.60
CA LEU A 239 5.71 25.09 -2.33
C LEU A 239 6.57 23.86 -1.96
N SER A 240 6.48 23.39 -0.72
CA SER A 240 7.05 22.09 -0.36
C SER A 240 6.09 20.96 -0.70
N VAL A 241 6.61 19.83 -1.19
CA VAL A 241 5.78 18.66 -1.56
C VAL A 241 6.36 17.39 -0.99
N VAL A 242 5.51 16.59 -0.31
CA VAL A 242 5.86 15.26 0.22
C VAL A 242 4.88 14.23 -0.34
N GLY A 243 5.42 13.12 -0.85
CA GLY A 243 4.69 11.94 -1.30
C GLY A 243 4.65 10.81 -0.28
N TYR A 244 4.14 9.66 -0.71
CA TYR A 244 4.07 8.43 0.08
C TYR A 244 4.22 7.20 -0.83
N ASN A 245 4.92 6.17 -0.37
CA ASN A 245 5.31 4.90 -0.98
C ASN A 245 6.73 4.87 -1.56
N ASN A 246 7.42 5.99 -1.68
CA ASN A 246 8.77 6.09 -2.26
C ASN A 246 8.90 5.29 -3.57
N SER A 247 7.98 5.53 -4.50
CA SER A 247 7.94 4.88 -5.79
C SER A 247 8.95 5.51 -6.77
N ASN A 248 9.17 4.85 -7.91
CA ASN A 248 10.04 5.39 -8.96
C ASN A 248 9.57 6.75 -9.51
N LEU A 249 8.30 7.12 -9.30
CA LEU A 249 7.78 8.45 -9.66
C LEU A 249 8.53 9.58 -8.95
N CYS A 250 9.08 9.32 -7.76
CA CYS A 250 9.85 10.30 -7.01
C CYS A 250 11.11 10.76 -7.73
N LEU A 251 11.70 9.90 -8.56
CA LEU A 251 12.89 10.18 -9.35
C LEU A 251 12.57 10.79 -10.71
N CYS A 252 11.30 10.89 -11.08
CA CYS A 252 10.83 11.42 -12.36
C CYS A 252 10.43 12.91 -12.29
N THR A 253 10.60 13.55 -11.14
CA THR A 253 10.30 14.97 -10.94
C THR A 253 11.58 15.80 -10.80
N GLU A 254 11.49 17.10 -11.12
CA GLU A 254 12.58 18.07 -10.91
C GLU A 254 12.01 19.24 -10.10
N PRO A 255 12.49 19.45 -8.87
CA PRO A 255 13.40 18.58 -8.11
C PRO A 255 12.80 17.20 -7.78
N GLU A 256 13.66 16.22 -7.44
CA GLU A 256 13.22 14.90 -7.01
C GLU A 256 12.31 14.99 -5.77
N LEU A 257 11.28 14.13 -5.72
CA LEU A 257 10.22 14.17 -4.71
C LEU A 257 10.66 13.50 -3.40
N THR A 258 10.61 14.25 -2.29
CA THR A 258 10.65 13.71 -0.92
C THR A 258 9.42 12.84 -0.70
N SER A 259 9.59 11.65 -0.17
CA SER A 259 8.49 10.70 0.02
C SER A 259 8.69 9.83 1.24
N VAL A 260 7.59 9.44 1.86
CA VAL A 260 7.58 8.45 2.94
C VAL A 260 7.79 7.06 2.34
N ASP A 261 8.85 6.38 2.76
CA ASP A 261 9.10 4.96 2.47
C ASP A 261 8.45 4.09 3.53
N ASN A 262 7.42 3.36 3.16
CA ASN A 262 6.74 2.40 4.03
C ASN A 262 7.46 1.06 4.15
N ARG A 263 8.67 0.93 3.59
CA ARG A 263 9.55 -0.24 3.64
C ARG A 263 8.92 -1.49 2.99
N LEU A 264 8.23 -1.29 1.87
CA LEU A 264 7.51 -2.36 1.17
C LEU A 264 8.34 -3.64 0.94
N PRO A 265 9.63 -3.61 0.55
CA PRO A 265 10.43 -4.84 0.42
C PRO A 265 10.51 -5.64 1.72
N ALA A 266 10.79 -5.00 2.84
CA ALA A 266 10.86 -5.65 4.16
C ALA A 266 9.49 -6.20 4.61
N ILE A 267 8.42 -5.48 4.30
CA ILE A 267 7.04 -5.94 4.52
C ILE A 267 6.78 -7.23 3.71
N CYS A 268 7.16 -7.26 2.42
CA CYS A 268 6.97 -8.43 1.57
C CYS A 268 7.80 -9.64 2.08
N GLU A 269 9.04 -9.42 2.48
CA GLU A 269 9.87 -10.46 3.10
C GLU A 269 9.21 -11.03 4.36
N ARG A 270 8.67 -10.18 5.23
CA ARG A 270 7.95 -10.60 6.44
C ARG A 270 6.68 -11.37 6.11
N ILE A 271 5.92 -10.98 5.06
CA ILE A 271 4.74 -11.73 4.59
C ILE A 271 5.14 -13.14 4.18
N VAL A 272 6.20 -13.28 3.40
CA VAL A 272 6.68 -14.60 2.95
C VAL A 272 7.17 -15.42 4.12
N GLU A 273 7.95 -14.85 5.04
CA GLU A 273 8.40 -15.52 6.25
C GLU A 273 7.24 -16.00 7.13
N THR A 274 6.23 -15.14 7.32
CA THR A 274 5.02 -15.47 8.09
C THR A 274 4.26 -16.62 7.42
N MET A 275 3.98 -16.50 6.12
CA MET A 275 3.26 -17.54 5.38
C MET A 275 3.98 -18.90 5.47
N LEU A 276 5.26 -18.93 5.16
CA LEU A 276 6.04 -20.17 5.18
C LEU A 276 6.21 -20.72 6.60
N GLY A 277 6.38 -19.83 7.59
CA GLY A 277 6.45 -20.23 8.99
C GLY A 277 5.20 -20.97 9.44
N VAL A 278 4.02 -20.43 9.10
CA VAL A 278 2.74 -21.07 9.43
C VAL A 278 2.57 -22.40 8.70
N LEU A 279 2.91 -22.47 7.41
CA LEU A 279 2.85 -23.70 6.62
C LEU A 279 3.80 -24.80 7.12
N GLU A 280 4.89 -24.42 7.76
CA GLU A 280 5.84 -25.31 8.43
C GLU A 280 5.45 -25.67 9.88
N GLY A 281 4.29 -25.17 10.37
CA GLY A 281 3.81 -25.38 11.72
C GLY A 281 4.52 -24.57 12.80
N ARG A 282 5.25 -23.52 12.41
CA ARG A 282 5.88 -22.57 13.35
C ARG A 282 4.86 -21.58 13.88
N GLU A 283 4.97 -21.20 15.14
CA GLU A 283 4.21 -20.12 15.73
C GLU A 283 4.72 -18.78 15.19
N MET A 284 3.82 -17.97 14.60
CA MET A 284 4.14 -16.69 14.01
C MET A 284 3.34 -15.55 14.65
N PRO A 285 3.89 -14.33 14.75
CA PRO A 285 3.14 -13.20 15.28
C PRO A 285 1.89 -12.90 14.44
N GLU A 286 0.73 -12.77 15.08
CA GLU A 286 -0.52 -12.41 14.40
C GLU A 286 -0.45 -11.03 13.73
N LYS A 287 0.37 -10.11 14.26
CA LYS A 287 0.53 -8.76 13.75
C LYS A 287 1.97 -8.29 13.82
N THR A 288 2.50 -7.82 12.68
CA THR A 288 3.80 -7.14 12.57
C THR A 288 3.60 -5.74 12.01
N VAL A 289 4.15 -4.73 12.69
CA VAL A 289 4.03 -3.32 12.29
C VAL A 289 5.43 -2.76 12.00
N PHE A 290 5.61 -2.21 10.81
CA PHE A 290 6.83 -1.55 10.38
C PHE A 290 6.75 -0.05 10.60
N THR A 291 7.86 0.56 10.97
CA THR A 291 8.01 2.02 10.99
C THR A 291 8.50 2.49 9.62
N ALA A 292 7.83 3.52 9.08
CA ALA A 292 8.24 4.17 7.85
C ALA A 292 9.46 5.08 8.06
N GLU A 293 10.08 5.48 6.95
CA GLU A 293 11.17 6.45 6.91
C GLU A 293 10.85 7.55 5.90
N ILE A 294 11.25 8.79 6.14
CA ILE A 294 11.11 9.87 5.18
C ILE A 294 12.39 9.94 4.35
N ILE A 295 12.28 9.64 3.07
CA ILE A 295 13.40 9.78 2.14
C ILE A 295 13.43 11.21 1.65
N GLN A 296 14.32 11.98 2.25
CA GLN A 296 14.52 13.39 1.94
C GLN A 296 15.13 13.57 0.56
N ARG A 297 14.52 14.47 -0.24
CA ARG A 297 15.01 14.89 -1.57
C ARG A 297 14.83 16.39 -1.74
N GLY A 298 14.79 16.87 -2.99
CA GLY A 298 14.77 18.29 -3.31
C GLY A 298 13.41 18.98 -3.19
N SER A 299 12.31 18.28 -2.98
CA SER A 299 10.96 18.89 -3.02
C SER A 299 10.48 19.49 -1.70
N THR A 300 11.30 19.47 -0.65
CA THR A 300 10.99 20.06 0.67
C THR A 300 12.09 20.97 1.14
N ARG A 301 11.72 22.02 1.87
CA ARG A 301 12.68 22.89 2.58
C ARG A 301 13.40 22.09 3.68
N ALA A 302 14.64 22.44 3.97
CA ALA A 302 15.32 21.95 5.14
C ALA A 302 14.59 22.42 6.43
N ALA A 303 14.66 21.61 7.49
CA ALA A 303 14.19 22.07 8.79
C ALA A 303 14.92 23.35 9.21
N GLN A 304 14.19 24.30 9.76
CA GLN A 304 14.82 25.50 10.32
C GLN A 304 15.47 25.12 11.65
N ASP A 305 16.77 25.39 11.79
CA ASP A 305 17.44 25.29 13.07
C ASP A 305 16.72 26.19 14.09
N LYS A 306 16.18 25.58 15.16
CA LYS A 306 15.49 26.28 16.26
C LYS A 306 16.47 26.90 17.21
#